data_c4eb49ad1f4d4486ffaaa30b3846ae09
#
_entry.id   c4eb49ad1f4d4486ffaaa30b3846ae09
#
_cell.length_a   1.000
_cell.length_b   1.000
_cell.length_c   1.000
_cell.angle_alpha   90.00
_cell.angle_beta   90.00
_cell.angle_gamma   90.00
#
_symmetry.space_group_name_H-M   'P 1'
#
loop_
_entity.id
_entity.type
_entity.pdbx_description
1 polymer ?
#
loop_
_entity_poly.entity_id
_entity_poly.type
_entity_poly.pdbx_seq_one_letter_code
_entity_poly.pdbx_strand_id
1 'polypeptide(L)'
;MTEIVELKDFIPAYTNAVQKLLEQLTNRPVKLTETTLKEIISQENTHLFFLLADQEIAGMLTVGIYHSPTGGKAWIEDVVMDEKYRGQGFSKQLVTHAVRFVKEQGIPLIMLTSNPTRIAANKLYQKLGFEQKQTNVYIMNLE
;
A
#
# COMPACT_ATOMS: atom_id res chain seq x y z
N MET A 1 -10.08 -8.11 -16.71
CA MET A 1 -8.75 -7.55 -17.00
C MET A 1 -8.37 -6.59 -15.89
N THR A 2 -7.13 -6.63 -15.45
CA THR A 2 -6.64 -5.76 -14.37
C THR A 2 -5.60 -4.77 -14.88
N GLU A 3 -5.52 -3.63 -14.20
CA GLU A 3 -4.55 -2.59 -14.48
C GLU A 3 -4.13 -1.96 -13.17
N ILE A 4 -2.86 -1.60 -13.02
CA ILE A 4 -2.36 -0.92 -11.84
C ILE A 4 -1.90 0.47 -12.25
N VAL A 5 -2.40 1.48 -11.56
CA VAL A 5 -2.12 2.88 -11.85
C VAL A 5 -1.60 3.59 -10.62
N GLU A 6 -0.63 4.49 -10.81
CA GLU A 6 -0.19 5.39 -9.76
C GLU A 6 -1.04 6.66 -9.78
N LEU A 7 -1.49 7.10 -8.61
CA LEU A 7 -2.25 8.35 -8.50
C LEU A 7 -1.29 9.52 -8.53
N LYS A 8 -1.29 10.25 -9.63
CA LYS A 8 -0.50 11.49 -9.80
C LYS A 8 -1.39 12.71 -9.87
N ASP A 9 -2.58 12.57 -10.43
CA ASP A 9 -3.56 13.63 -10.55
C ASP A 9 -4.75 13.35 -9.65
N PHE A 10 -5.24 14.40 -8.98
CA PHE A 10 -6.36 14.27 -8.08
C PHE A 10 -7.68 14.29 -8.88
N ILE A 11 -8.54 13.33 -8.58
CA ILE A 11 -9.93 13.28 -9.05
C ILE A 11 -10.83 13.18 -7.82
N PRO A 12 -11.85 14.03 -7.67
CA PRO A 12 -12.69 14.03 -6.45
C PRO A 12 -13.27 12.68 -6.07
N ALA A 13 -13.63 11.84 -7.05
CA ALA A 13 -14.17 10.50 -6.81
C ALA A 13 -13.18 9.58 -6.07
N TYR A 14 -11.88 9.84 -6.14
CA TYR A 14 -10.87 9.03 -5.46
C TYR A 14 -10.96 9.11 -3.94
N THR A 15 -11.39 10.26 -3.39
CA THR A 15 -11.55 10.41 -1.95
C THR A 15 -12.52 9.38 -1.38
N ASN A 16 -13.67 9.22 -2.01
CA ASN A 16 -14.66 8.24 -1.57
C ASN A 16 -14.18 6.81 -1.78
N ALA A 17 -13.49 6.54 -2.89
CA ALA A 17 -12.97 5.21 -3.19
C ALA A 17 -11.94 4.78 -2.15
N VAL A 18 -10.99 5.66 -1.82
CA VAL A 18 -9.98 5.39 -0.79
C VAL A 18 -10.63 5.26 0.58
N GLN A 19 -11.61 6.12 0.90
CA GLN A 19 -12.33 6.04 2.18
C GLN A 19 -13.00 4.69 2.37
N LYS A 20 -13.66 4.15 1.35
CA LYS A 20 -14.29 2.83 1.42
C LYS A 20 -13.27 1.72 1.68
N LEU A 21 -12.11 1.80 1.05
CA LEU A 21 -11.05 0.82 1.27
C LEU A 21 -10.47 0.93 2.69
N LEU A 22 -10.30 2.14 3.19
CA LEU A 22 -9.81 2.35 4.56
C LEU A 22 -10.76 1.75 5.60
N GLU A 23 -12.07 1.84 5.39
CA GLU A 23 -13.05 1.26 6.29
C GLU A 23 -12.96 -0.27 6.36
N GLN A 24 -12.45 -0.90 5.31
CA GLN A 24 -12.21 -2.34 5.27
C GLN A 24 -10.84 -2.72 5.84
N LEU A 25 -9.90 -1.78 5.89
CA LEU A 25 -8.54 -2.03 6.35
C LEU A 25 -8.41 -1.99 7.86
N THR A 26 -9.09 -1.05 8.51
CA THR A 26 -8.92 -0.76 9.93
C THR A 26 -10.25 -0.54 10.63
N ASN A 27 -10.30 -0.96 11.91
CA ASN A 27 -11.47 -0.70 12.78
C ASN A 27 -11.43 0.70 13.38
N ARG A 28 -10.30 1.42 13.27
CA ARG A 28 -10.22 2.80 13.73
C ARG A 28 -10.98 3.71 12.78
N PRO A 29 -11.75 4.67 13.30
CA PRO A 29 -12.36 5.65 12.42
C PRO A 29 -11.27 6.53 11.80
N VAL A 30 -11.09 6.40 10.50
CA VAL A 30 -10.19 7.24 9.72
C VAL A 30 -11.05 7.98 8.71
N LYS A 31 -11.02 9.30 8.76
CA LYS A 31 -11.73 10.13 7.79
C LYS A 31 -10.73 10.79 6.86
N LEU A 32 -10.74 10.37 5.61
CA LEU A 32 -9.90 10.96 4.58
C LEU A 32 -10.61 12.18 3.98
N THR A 33 -9.90 13.30 3.91
CA THR A 33 -10.39 14.51 3.26
C THR A 33 -9.73 14.67 1.89
N GLU A 34 -10.34 15.46 1.01
CA GLU A 34 -9.74 15.79 -0.27
C GLU A 34 -8.37 16.47 -0.10
N THR A 35 -8.25 17.35 0.89
CA THR A 35 -7.00 18.05 1.18
C THR A 35 -5.90 17.07 1.53
N THR A 36 -6.19 16.12 2.40
CA THR A 36 -5.20 15.10 2.80
C THR A 36 -4.79 14.23 1.60
N LEU A 37 -5.76 13.81 0.79
CA LEU A 37 -5.43 12.99 -0.38
C LEU A 37 -4.58 13.76 -1.40
N LYS A 38 -4.90 15.03 -1.64
CA LYS A 38 -4.08 15.89 -2.51
C LYS A 38 -2.65 16.01 -1.99
N GLU A 39 -2.49 16.19 -0.68
CA GLU A 39 -1.17 16.27 -0.05
C GLU A 39 -0.37 15.00 -0.26
N ILE A 40 -1.01 13.83 -0.07
CA ILE A 40 -0.35 12.54 -0.29
C ILE A 40 0.12 12.41 -1.73
N ILE A 41 -0.75 12.67 -2.68
CA ILE A 41 -0.46 12.53 -4.11
C ILE A 41 0.65 13.49 -4.57
N SER A 42 0.74 14.67 -3.95
CA SER A 42 1.71 15.69 -4.34
C SER A 42 3.16 15.41 -3.87
N GLN A 43 3.35 14.47 -2.96
CA GLN A 43 4.68 14.18 -2.42
C GLN A 43 5.51 13.34 -3.39
N GLU A 44 6.76 13.73 -3.62
CA GLU A 44 7.65 13.04 -4.55
C GLU A 44 8.02 11.62 -4.10
N ASN A 45 8.11 11.41 -2.79
CA ASN A 45 8.56 10.15 -2.22
C ASN A 45 7.43 9.26 -1.70
N THR A 46 6.19 9.60 -2.00
CA THR A 46 5.01 8.83 -1.62
C THR A 46 4.24 8.45 -2.88
N HIS A 47 3.97 7.15 -3.03
CA HIS A 47 3.37 6.62 -4.25
C HIS A 47 2.15 5.79 -3.89
N LEU A 48 0.98 6.26 -4.25
CA LEU A 48 -0.28 5.57 -4.02
C LEU A 48 -0.70 4.87 -5.32
N PHE A 49 -0.91 3.55 -5.24
CA PHE A 49 -1.29 2.74 -6.39
C PHE A 49 -2.70 2.18 -6.21
N PHE A 50 -3.48 2.21 -7.29
CA PHE A 50 -4.74 1.47 -7.38
C PHE A 50 -4.56 0.25 -8.29
N LEU A 51 -5.19 -0.86 -7.91
CA LEU A 51 -5.47 -1.94 -8.84
C LEU A 51 -6.91 -1.76 -9.32
N LEU A 52 -7.06 -1.66 -10.64
CA LEU A 52 -8.36 -1.58 -11.29
C LEU A 52 -8.73 -2.96 -11.85
N ALA A 53 -9.93 -3.42 -11.57
CA ALA A 53 -10.50 -4.62 -12.17
C ALA A 53 -11.70 -4.19 -13.02
N ASP A 54 -11.60 -4.41 -14.33
CA ASP A 54 -12.60 -3.95 -15.29
C ASP A 54 -12.98 -2.47 -15.07
N GLN A 55 -11.96 -1.63 -14.86
CA GLN A 55 -12.05 -0.19 -14.66
C GLN A 55 -12.62 0.26 -13.30
N GLU A 56 -12.92 -0.69 -12.41
CA GLU A 56 -13.33 -0.38 -11.05
C GLU A 56 -12.14 -0.49 -10.08
N ILE A 57 -12.09 0.39 -9.09
CA ILE A 57 -11.03 0.35 -8.08
C ILE A 57 -11.27 -0.83 -7.16
N ALA A 58 -10.41 -1.84 -7.27
CA ALA A 58 -10.52 -3.07 -6.51
C ALA A 58 -9.64 -3.08 -5.26
N GLY A 59 -8.56 -2.32 -5.26
CA GLY A 59 -7.66 -2.27 -4.13
C GLY A 59 -6.62 -1.18 -4.26
N MET A 60 -5.82 -1.03 -3.20
CA MET A 60 -4.77 -0.02 -3.15
C MET A 60 -3.61 -0.46 -2.28
N LEU A 61 -2.48 0.19 -2.46
CA LEU A 61 -1.38 0.23 -1.50
C LEU A 61 -0.60 1.54 -1.66
N THR A 62 0.17 1.87 -0.65
CA THR A 62 1.07 3.04 -0.68
C THR A 62 2.51 2.56 -0.54
N VAL A 63 3.41 3.18 -1.29
CA VAL A 63 4.86 2.98 -1.14
C VAL A 63 5.46 4.30 -0.70
N GLY A 64 6.15 4.30 0.44
CA GLY A 64 6.96 5.42 0.89
C GLY A 64 8.44 5.12 0.70
N ILE A 65 9.20 6.09 0.21
CA ILE A 65 10.63 5.94 -0.03
C ILE A 65 11.37 7.03 0.75
N TYR A 66 12.42 6.65 1.47
CA TYR A 66 13.28 7.60 2.14
C TYR A 66 14.72 7.10 2.15
N HIS A 67 15.63 8.00 2.46
CA HIS A 67 17.05 7.70 2.52
C HIS A 67 17.61 8.04 3.90
N SER A 68 18.48 7.17 4.39
CA SER A 68 19.27 7.41 5.59
C SER A 68 20.74 7.10 5.26
N PRO A 69 21.68 7.38 6.16
CA PRO A 69 23.09 7.05 5.88
C PRO A 69 23.36 5.59 5.55
N THR A 70 22.47 4.68 5.93
CA THR A 70 22.60 3.26 5.59
C THR A 70 21.99 2.89 4.24
N GLY A 71 21.40 3.85 3.52
CA GLY A 71 20.89 3.64 2.17
C GLY A 71 19.43 3.99 1.99
N GLY A 72 18.95 3.80 0.78
CA GLY A 72 17.55 3.99 0.42
C GLY A 72 16.68 2.85 0.91
N LYS A 73 15.48 3.19 1.34
CA LYS A 73 14.51 2.24 1.90
C LYS A 73 13.11 2.56 1.41
N ALA A 74 12.32 1.52 1.19
CA ALA A 74 10.91 1.66 0.86
C ALA A 74 10.07 0.90 1.86
N TRP A 75 8.88 1.43 2.14
CA TRP A 75 7.86 0.80 2.96
C TRP A 75 6.57 0.68 2.19
N ILE A 76 5.94 -0.50 2.29
CA ILE A 76 4.58 -0.69 1.80
C ILE A 76 3.63 -0.45 2.96
N GLU A 77 2.61 0.37 2.72
CA GLU A 77 1.61 0.75 3.71
C GLU A 77 0.20 0.53 3.17
N ASP A 78 -0.73 0.25 4.06
CA ASP A 78 -2.18 0.27 3.78
C ASP A 78 -2.58 -0.59 2.59
N VAL A 79 -2.09 -1.84 2.55
CA VAL A 79 -2.49 -2.80 1.52
C VAL A 79 -3.90 -3.28 1.83
N VAL A 80 -4.82 -2.98 0.94
CA VAL A 80 -6.21 -3.43 1.10
C VAL A 80 -6.83 -3.75 -0.25
N MET A 81 -7.57 -4.86 -0.28
CA MET A 81 -8.38 -5.26 -1.42
C MET A 81 -9.85 -5.23 -0.99
N ASP A 82 -10.70 -4.61 -1.80
CA ASP A 82 -12.14 -4.60 -1.55
C ASP A 82 -12.61 -6.05 -1.43
N GLU A 83 -13.47 -6.32 -0.44
CA GLU A 83 -13.90 -7.68 -0.11
C GLU A 83 -14.53 -8.40 -1.30
N LYS A 84 -15.22 -7.69 -2.18
CA LYS A 84 -15.85 -8.31 -3.36
C LYS A 84 -14.83 -8.78 -4.41
N TYR A 85 -13.58 -8.36 -4.29
CA TYR A 85 -12.52 -8.75 -5.22
C TYR A 85 -11.48 -9.67 -4.58
N ARG A 86 -11.68 -10.09 -3.33
CA ARG A 86 -10.74 -10.98 -2.64
C ARG A 86 -10.76 -12.39 -3.22
N GLY A 87 -9.65 -13.11 -3.06
CA GLY A 87 -9.54 -14.48 -3.52
C GLY A 87 -9.25 -14.64 -5.01
N GLN A 88 -8.90 -13.57 -5.71
CA GLN A 88 -8.63 -13.59 -7.15
C GLN A 88 -7.17 -13.33 -7.51
N GLY A 89 -6.28 -13.28 -6.51
CA GLY A 89 -4.85 -13.04 -6.72
C GLY A 89 -4.50 -11.58 -6.97
N PHE A 90 -5.40 -10.65 -6.74
CA PHE A 90 -5.15 -9.23 -7.01
C PHE A 90 -4.17 -8.62 -6.02
N SER A 91 -4.18 -9.03 -4.76
CA SER A 91 -3.19 -8.58 -3.78
C SER A 91 -1.78 -8.97 -4.21
N LYS A 92 -1.61 -10.17 -4.74
CA LYS A 92 -0.32 -10.62 -5.28
C LYS A 92 0.14 -9.72 -6.42
N GLN A 93 -0.76 -9.37 -7.34
CA GLN A 93 -0.43 -8.49 -8.46
C GLN A 93 0.02 -7.11 -7.96
N LEU A 94 -0.72 -6.57 -7.00
CA LEU A 94 -0.47 -5.22 -6.48
C LEU A 94 0.87 -5.15 -5.73
N VAL A 95 1.15 -6.13 -4.86
CA VAL A 95 2.41 -6.17 -4.11
C VAL A 95 3.59 -6.45 -5.05
N THR A 96 3.42 -7.33 -6.02
CA THR A 96 4.46 -7.60 -7.03
C THR A 96 4.79 -6.34 -7.82
N HIS A 97 3.79 -5.55 -8.16
CA HIS A 97 3.98 -4.27 -8.84
C HIS A 97 4.79 -3.30 -7.98
N ALA A 98 4.47 -3.21 -6.70
CA ALA A 98 5.19 -2.35 -5.77
C ALA A 98 6.67 -2.75 -5.65
N VAL A 99 6.95 -4.03 -5.55
CA VAL A 99 8.32 -4.54 -5.49
C VAL A 99 9.10 -4.16 -6.76
N ARG A 100 8.49 -4.37 -7.92
CA ARG A 100 9.12 -4.00 -9.20
C ARG A 100 9.36 -2.49 -9.28
N PHE A 101 8.38 -1.69 -8.90
CA PHE A 101 8.48 -0.24 -8.89
C PHE A 101 9.65 0.23 -8.03
N VAL A 102 9.77 -0.29 -6.81
CA VAL A 102 10.84 0.07 -5.88
C VAL A 102 12.20 -0.32 -6.46
N LYS A 103 12.29 -1.52 -7.06
CA LYS A 103 13.52 -1.98 -7.70
C LYS A 103 13.92 -1.06 -8.86
N GLU A 104 12.98 -0.63 -9.67
CA GLU A 104 13.21 0.29 -10.79
C GLU A 104 13.66 1.67 -10.33
N GLN A 105 13.27 2.08 -9.11
CA GLN A 105 13.73 3.33 -8.49
C GLN A 105 15.17 3.23 -7.94
N GLY A 106 15.80 2.06 -8.04
CA GLY A 106 17.14 1.86 -7.51
C GLY A 106 17.21 1.73 -6.00
N ILE A 107 16.10 1.42 -5.34
CA ILE A 107 16.04 1.29 -3.87
C ILE A 107 16.31 -0.17 -3.52
N PRO A 108 17.35 -0.46 -2.71
CA PRO A 108 17.79 -1.83 -2.48
C PRO A 108 16.99 -2.60 -1.41
N LEU A 109 16.09 -1.94 -0.68
CA LEU A 109 15.39 -2.57 0.43
C LEU A 109 13.93 -2.14 0.44
N ILE A 110 13.03 -3.11 0.57
CA ILE A 110 11.59 -2.87 0.72
C ILE A 110 11.08 -3.64 1.94
N MET A 111 10.28 -2.98 2.75
CA MET A 111 9.78 -3.50 4.02
C MET A 111 8.28 -3.28 4.15
N LEU A 112 7.66 -4.07 5.00
CA LEU A 112 6.29 -3.87 5.43
C LEU A 112 6.11 -4.45 6.82
N THR A 113 5.04 -4.05 7.50
CA THR A 113 4.61 -4.70 8.74
C THR A 113 3.24 -5.32 8.50
N SER A 114 2.99 -6.43 9.17
CA SER A 114 1.72 -7.14 9.06
C SER A 114 1.39 -7.79 10.40
N ASN A 115 0.15 -7.63 10.83
CA ASN A 115 -0.30 -8.26 12.07
C ASN A 115 -0.25 -9.79 11.91
N PRO A 116 0.28 -10.54 12.90
CA PRO A 116 0.35 -11.99 12.82
C PRO A 116 -1.02 -12.68 12.60
N THR A 117 -2.11 -12.05 12.99
CA THR A 117 -3.45 -12.59 12.79
C THR A 117 -3.91 -12.58 11.32
N ARG A 118 -3.24 -11.79 10.47
CA ARG A 118 -3.53 -11.74 9.04
C ARG A 118 -2.82 -12.89 8.31
N ILE A 119 -3.31 -14.10 8.52
CA ILE A 119 -2.64 -15.33 8.09
C ILE A 119 -2.45 -15.38 6.58
N ALA A 120 -3.48 -15.08 5.81
CA ALA A 120 -3.42 -15.12 4.34
C ALA A 120 -2.43 -14.10 3.79
N ALA A 121 -2.44 -12.87 4.33
CA ALA A 121 -1.52 -11.82 3.90
C ALA A 121 -0.07 -12.19 4.22
N ASN A 122 0.20 -12.70 5.42
CA ASN A 122 1.54 -13.11 5.80
C ASN A 122 2.07 -14.24 4.91
N LYS A 123 1.22 -15.21 4.56
CA LYS A 123 1.60 -16.27 3.62
C LYS A 123 1.94 -15.70 2.24
N LEU A 124 1.16 -14.74 1.77
CA LEU A 124 1.40 -14.08 0.49
C LEU A 124 2.78 -13.40 0.47
N TYR A 125 3.07 -12.62 1.51
CA TYR A 125 4.35 -11.91 1.58
C TYR A 125 5.54 -12.89 1.56
N GLN A 126 5.45 -13.99 2.30
CA GLN A 126 6.50 -15.00 2.31
C GLN A 126 6.66 -15.66 0.94
N LYS A 127 5.56 -15.95 0.26
CA LYS A 127 5.61 -16.51 -1.10
C LYS A 127 6.26 -15.56 -2.10
N LEU A 128 6.12 -14.25 -1.90
CA LEU A 128 6.71 -13.24 -2.76
C LEU A 128 8.18 -12.97 -2.45
N GLY A 129 8.74 -13.61 -1.42
CA GLY A 129 10.14 -13.49 -1.07
C GLY A 129 10.43 -12.57 0.11
N PHE A 130 9.41 -12.03 0.76
CA PHE A 130 9.62 -11.29 2.01
C PHE A 130 9.98 -12.26 3.12
N GLU A 131 10.97 -11.90 3.92
CA GLU A 131 11.39 -12.67 5.07
C GLU A 131 11.00 -11.92 6.34
N GLN A 132 10.52 -12.66 7.34
CA GLN A 132 10.23 -12.07 8.64
C GLN A 132 11.56 -11.65 9.30
N LYS A 133 11.72 -10.37 9.56
CA LYS A 133 12.91 -9.86 10.20
C LYS A 133 12.81 -10.04 11.71
N GLN A 134 13.87 -10.53 12.31
CA GLN A 134 13.94 -10.67 13.76
C GLN A 134 14.37 -9.33 14.37
N THR A 135 13.37 -8.51 14.67
CA THR A 135 13.55 -7.16 15.22
C THR A 135 12.29 -6.77 15.97
N ASN A 136 12.36 -5.71 16.77
CA ASN A 136 11.20 -5.16 17.43
C ASN A 136 10.76 -3.89 16.73
N VAL A 137 9.46 -3.72 16.59
CA VAL A 137 8.87 -2.48 16.12
C VAL A 137 8.26 -1.77 17.32
N TYR A 138 8.66 -0.51 17.53
CA TYR A 138 8.12 0.30 18.63
C TYR A 138 7.25 1.40 18.04
N ILE A 139 6.13 1.65 18.71
CA ILE A 139 5.20 2.71 18.31
C ILE A 139 4.89 3.59 19.50
N MET A 140 4.80 4.89 19.28
CA MET A 140 4.33 5.85 20.27
C MET A 140 3.29 6.74 19.59
N ASN A 141 2.09 6.78 20.18
CA ASN A 141 1.07 7.70 19.69
C ASN A 141 1.32 9.08 20.26
N LEU A 142 1.43 10.09 19.40
CA LEU A 142 1.75 11.46 19.79
C LEU A 142 0.52 12.38 19.86
N GLU A 143 -0.67 11.84 19.70
CA GLU A 143 -1.92 12.58 19.81
C GLU A 143 -2.61 12.38 21.17
#